data_5da561072bc941892ae6355e3cd0ca7e
#
_entry.id   5da561072bc941892ae6355e3cd0ca7e
#
_cell.length_a   1.000
_cell.length_b   1.000
_cell.length_c   1.000
_cell.angle_alpha   90.00
_cell.angle_beta   90.00
_cell.angle_gamma   90.00
#
_symmetry.space_group_name_H-M   'P 1'
#
loop_
_entity.id
_entity.type
_entity.pdbx_description
1 polymer ?
#
loop_
_entity_poly.entity_id
_entity_poly.type
_entity_poly.pdbx_seq_one_letter_code
_entity_poly.pdbx_strand_id
1 'polypeptide(L)'
;MKEHELGKARRIAELAAMHRRGQDIIGRLPVEDIRIQYHEDLSPLGWHLGHCAFIETYWLREIVLGDNATTATLHGVYFPDLCEKAARPEFVLGRDQLLEWTGAVHSENLALLADPPAHMRQHRLMRADYLLDFLVQHYAQHLEIMHYVLAQRELRISGPWTPGRTLTPANPLGEALRLPRQPVMIGCDAPCAYDNEQPRHAFRRRGKYIAQYPVTNAEYLAFMENDGYRHRELWSRVGWAWLDNTRVDCPALWRRAEHSWYELSAAGPRDLKPDAAVRGVCFYEAEAFSRWAGARLPHEFEWEAAARAGLLQGLGQVWEWCANRFHPYPGFRPFPYEGYSTPWFDDRHGVLRGGSEHTLPPVRRTSFRNFYTLDKRHICAGLRLAWD
;
A
#
# COMPACT_ATOMS: atom_id res chain seq x y z
N MET A 1 -29.01 15.70 -12.31
CA MET A 1 -28.03 16.46 -13.11
C MET A 1 -27.07 17.22 -12.21
N LYS A 2 -27.47 18.25 -11.46
CA LYS A 2 -26.56 19.05 -10.60
C LYS A 2 -25.73 18.25 -9.59
N GLU A 3 -26.26 17.21 -9.00
CA GLU A 3 -25.56 16.40 -7.99
C GLU A 3 -24.46 15.52 -8.61
N HIS A 4 -24.68 14.96 -9.78
CA HIS A 4 -23.69 14.22 -10.56
C HIS A 4 -22.56 15.13 -11.05
N GLU A 5 -22.88 16.32 -11.54
CA GLU A 5 -21.88 17.32 -11.98
C GLU A 5 -21.00 17.78 -10.81
N LEU A 6 -21.59 18.02 -9.64
CA LEU A 6 -20.86 18.34 -8.41
C LEU A 6 -19.95 17.17 -7.97
N GLY A 7 -20.43 15.93 -8.07
CA GLY A 7 -19.64 14.75 -7.77
C GLY A 7 -18.43 14.61 -8.69
N LYS A 8 -18.62 14.79 -10.00
CA LYS A 8 -17.54 14.77 -11.00
C LYS A 8 -16.52 15.88 -10.77
N ALA A 9 -16.98 17.11 -10.55
CA ALA A 9 -16.08 18.25 -10.29
C ALA A 9 -15.22 18.02 -9.03
N ARG A 10 -15.79 17.42 -7.97
CA ARG A 10 -15.04 17.04 -6.77
C ARG A 10 -13.94 16.03 -7.07
N ARG A 11 -14.23 14.98 -7.85
CA ARG A 11 -13.22 13.97 -8.22
C ARG A 11 -12.11 14.52 -9.11
N ILE A 12 -12.43 15.43 -10.03
CA ILE A 12 -11.43 16.14 -10.84
C ILE A 12 -10.51 16.98 -9.93
N ALA A 13 -11.08 17.68 -8.95
CA ALA A 13 -10.30 18.43 -7.97
C ALA A 13 -9.42 17.53 -7.09
N GLU A 14 -9.90 16.32 -6.77
CA GLU A 14 -9.14 15.32 -6.04
C GLU A 14 -7.96 14.78 -6.88
N LEU A 15 -8.18 14.47 -8.17
CA LEU A 15 -7.12 14.08 -9.10
C LEU A 15 -6.07 15.20 -9.21
N ALA A 16 -6.49 16.45 -9.39
CA ALA A 16 -5.58 17.61 -9.40
C ALA A 16 -4.78 17.75 -8.10
N ALA A 17 -5.34 17.37 -6.96
CA ALA A 17 -4.62 17.35 -5.69
C ALA A 17 -3.57 16.24 -5.65
N MET A 18 -3.83 15.06 -6.25
CA MET A 18 -2.84 13.99 -6.39
C MET A 18 -1.67 14.44 -7.28
N HIS A 19 -1.94 15.10 -8.41
CA HIS A 19 -0.92 15.67 -9.30
C HIS A 19 0.03 16.59 -8.52
N ARG A 20 -0.53 17.59 -7.81
CA ARG A 20 0.27 18.53 -7.00
C ARG A 20 1.13 17.81 -5.97
N ARG A 21 0.59 16.81 -5.26
CA ARG A 21 1.34 16.05 -4.25
C ARG A 21 2.55 15.33 -4.85
N GLY A 22 2.37 14.67 -6.01
CA GLY A 22 3.48 14.01 -6.71
C GLY A 22 4.55 15.00 -7.16
N GLN A 23 4.15 16.14 -7.73
CA GLN A 23 5.06 17.19 -8.15
C GLN A 23 5.78 17.84 -6.95
N ASP A 24 5.08 18.06 -5.82
CA ASP A 24 5.67 18.61 -4.60
C ASP A 24 6.74 17.68 -4.02
N ILE A 25 6.53 16.35 -4.04
CA ILE A 25 7.54 15.39 -3.59
C ILE A 25 8.80 15.53 -4.45
N ILE A 26 8.66 15.51 -5.77
CA ILE A 26 9.79 15.60 -6.71
C ILE A 26 10.48 16.96 -6.62
N GLY A 27 9.71 18.05 -6.53
CA GLY A 27 10.24 19.43 -6.50
C GLY A 27 11.10 19.75 -5.27
N ARG A 28 10.90 19.04 -4.16
CA ARG A 28 11.66 19.25 -2.90
C ARG A 28 12.95 18.44 -2.80
N LEU A 29 13.16 17.51 -3.73
CA LEU A 29 14.32 16.61 -3.68
C LEU A 29 15.53 17.17 -4.41
N PRO A 30 16.75 16.79 -4.03
CA PRO A 30 17.94 16.98 -4.85
C PRO A 30 17.72 16.37 -6.26
N VAL A 31 18.33 16.99 -7.27
CA VAL A 31 18.11 16.60 -8.69
C VAL A 31 18.50 15.15 -8.95
N GLU A 32 19.57 14.70 -8.32
CA GLU A 32 20.11 13.32 -8.44
C GLU A 32 19.19 12.28 -7.78
N ASP A 33 18.54 12.60 -6.67
CA ASP A 33 17.79 11.65 -5.85
C ASP A 33 16.55 11.10 -6.57
N ILE A 34 15.97 11.85 -7.50
CA ILE A 34 14.77 11.42 -8.23
C ILE A 34 15.02 10.23 -9.18
N ARG A 35 16.29 9.98 -9.54
CA ARG A 35 16.71 8.90 -10.44
C ARG A 35 17.25 7.67 -9.70
N ILE A 36 17.56 7.78 -8.40
CA ILE A 36 18.18 6.70 -7.65
C ILE A 36 17.15 5.62 -7.31
N GLN A 37 17.51 4.36 -7.59
CA GLN A 37 16.81 3.19 -7.07
C GLN A 37 17.33 2.88 -5.68
N TYR A 38 16.59 3.25 -4.64
CA TYR A 38 16.99 3.05 -3.24
C TYR A 38 16.74 1.64 -2.72
N HIS A 39 15.91 0.86 -3.41
CA HIS A 39 15.58 -0.53 -3.06
C HIS A 39 15.28 -1.31 -4.34
N GLU A 40 15.69 -2.57 -4.41
CA GLU A 40 15.52 -3.43 -5.59
C GLU A 40 14.05 -3.62 -6.02
N ASP A 41 13.13 -3.65 -5.05
CA ASP A 41 11.70 -3.78 -5.29
C ASP A 41 10.99 -2.45 -5.63
N LEU A 42 11.66 -1.32 -5.52
CA LEU A 42 11.07 0.00 -5.71
C LEU A 42 11.69 0.70 -6.92
N SER A 43 10.87 1.40 -7.69
CA SER A 43 11.34 2.26 -8.79
C SER A 43 11.82 3.60 -8.25
N PRO A 44 12.63 4.35 -9.03
CA PRO A 44 12.99 5.72 -8.68
C PRO A 44 11.77 6.64 -8.50
N LEU A 45 11.87 7.64 -7.65
CA LEU A 45 10.78 8.60 -7.40
C LEU A 45 10.29 9.29 -8.67
N GLY A 46 11.21 9.72 -9.55
CA GLY A 46 10.87 10.34 -10.81
C GLY A 46 10.15 9.40 -11.77
N TRP A 47 10.48 8.10 -11.75
CA TRP A 47 9.76 7.11 -12.53
C TRP A 47 8.29 7.00 -12.09
N HIS A 48 8.01 7.03 -10.78
CA HIS A 48 6.63 6.96 -10.27
C HIS A 48 5.78 8.15 -10.73
N LEU A 49 6.31 9.38 -10.71
CA LEU A 49 5.58 10.54 -11.22
C LEU A 49 5.31 10.43 -12.71
N GLY A 50 6.34 10.07 -13.51
CA GLY A 50 6.21 9.88 -14.95
C GLY A 50 5.24 8.74 -15.30
N HIS A 51 5.31 7.61 -14.60
CA HIS A 51 4.41 6.48 -14.77
C HIS A 51 2.94 6.87 -14.50
N CYS A 52 2.67 7.62 -13.44
CA CYS A 52 1.31 8.06 -13.15
C CYS A 52 0.76 8.98 -14.26
N ALA A 53 1.54 9.96 -14.73
CA ALA A 53 1.15 10.83 -15.82
C ALA A 53 0.94 10.04 -17.13
N PHE A 54 1.82 9.07 -17.42
CA PHE A 54 1.70 8.17 -18.56
C PHE A 54 0.43 7.32 -18.49
N ILE A 55 0.16 6.63 -17.35
CA ILE A 55 -1.02 5.76 -17.18
C ILE A 55 -2.33 6.57 -17.29
N GLU A 56 -2.36 7.77 -16.73
CA GLU A 56 -3.50 8.68 -16.91
C GLU A 56 -3.74 9.00 -18.38
N THR A 57 -2.70 9.40 -19.10
CA THR A 57 -2.77 9.73 -20.53
C THR A 57 -3.13 8.50 -21.37
N TYR A 58 -2.56 7.33 -21.06
CA TYR A 58 -2.87 6.07 -21.72
C TYR A 58 -4.37 5.73 -21.63
N TRP A 59 -4.95 5.76 -20.44
CA TRP A 59 -6.36 5.44 -20.26
C TRP A 59 -7.28 6.48 -20.90
N LEU A 60 -6.98 7.77 -20.73
CA LEU A 60 -7.83 8.84 -21.24
C LEU A 60 -7.75 9.00 -22.74
N ARG A 61 -6.53 9.04 -23.30
CA ARG A 61 -6.31 9.34 -24.71
C ARG A 61 -6.24 8.10 -25.57
N GLU A 62 -5.38 7.14 -25.23
CA GLU A 62 -5.21 5.96 -26.08
C GLU A 62 -6.41 5.04 -26.02
N ILE A 63 -6.89 4.69 -24.79
CA ILE A 63 -7.98 3.72 -24.65
C ILE A 63 -9.38 4.33 -24.85
N VAL A 64 -9.64 5.50 -24.30
CA VAL A 64 -11.00 6.10 -24.38
C VAL A 64 -11.17 6.99 -25.58
N LEU A 65 -10.18 7.80 -25.93
CA LEU A 65 -10.22 8.73 -27.06
C LEU A 65 -9.78 8.10 -28.39
N GLY A 66 -8.97 7.01 -28.35
CA GLY A 66 -8.42 6.34 -29.53
C GLY A 66 -7.20 7.04 -30.14
N ASP A 67 -6.51 7.90 -29.36
CA ASP A 67 -5.33 8.67 -29.78
C ASP A 67 -4.10 8.25 -28.96
N ASN A 68 -3.14 7.56 -29.62
CA ASN A 68 -1.89 7.12 -29.02
C ASN A 68 -0.66 7.98 -29.36
N ALA A 69 -0.86 9.12 -30.00
CA ALA A 69 0.26 9.95 -30.50
C ALA A 69 1.25 10.35 -29.37
N THR A 70 0.75 10.57 -28.16
CA THR A 70 1.57 10.99 -27.01
C THR A 70 2.05 9.83 -26.13
N THR A 71 1.50 8.63 -26.29
CA THR A 71 1.79 7.48 -25.40
C THR A 71 2.66 6.42 -26.05
N ALA A 72 2.55 6.21 -27.36
CA ALA A 72 3.20 5.10 -28.08
C ALA A 72 4.71 4.99 -27.84
N THR A 73 5.43 6.12 -27.79
CA THR A 73 6.88 6.15 -27.54
C THR A 73 7.26 5.93 -26.06
N LEU A 74 6.31 6.01 -25.16
CA LEU A 74 6.51 5.90 -23.70
C LEU A 74 6.16 4.53 -23.13
N HIS A 75 5.56 3.64 -23.93
CA HIS A 75 5.18 2.28 -23.49
C HIS A 75 6.38 1.52 -22.90
N GLY A 76 7.51 1.50 -23.62
CA GLY A 76 8.73 0.81 -23.20
C GLY A 76 9.40 1.38 -21.96
N VAL A 77 9.00 2.56 -21.52
CA VAL A 77 9.54 3.24 -20.34
C VAL A 77 8.64 3.06 -19.12
N TYR A 78 7.33 3.25 -19.31
CA TYR A 78 6.40 3.39 -18.19
C TYR A 78 5.44 2.21 -18.00
N PHE A 79 5.33 1.24 -18.89
CA PHE A 79 4.67 -0.01 -18.56
C PHE A 79 5.59 -0.89 -17.71
N PRO A 80 5.14 -1.35 -16.51
CA PRO A 80 5.96 -2.14 -15.60
C PRO A 80 6.51 -3.43 -16.22
N ASP A 81 5.73 -4.06 -17.10
CA ASP A 81 6.07 -5.33 -17.74
C ASP A 81 7.04 -5.16 -18.93
N LEU A 82 7.21 -3.93 -19.45
CA LEU A 82 8.10 -3.62 -20.56
C LEU A 82 9.42 -2.98 -20.12
N CYS A 83 9.52 -2.53 -18.87
CA CYS A 83 10.70 -1.89 -18.31
C CYS A 83 11.05 -2.52 -16.95
N GLU A 84 12.13 -3.27 -16.92
CA GLU A 84 12.66 -3.85 -15.69
C GLU A 84 13.03 -2.76 -14.68
N LYS A 85 12.79 -3.01 -13.39
CA LYS A 85 13.02 -2.00 -12.34
C LYS A 85 14.45 -1.48 -12.31
N ALA A 86 15.44 -2.35 -12.55
CA ALA A 86 16.85 -1.98 -12.55
C ALA A 86 17.23 -1.02 -13.70
N ALA A 87 16.50 -1.05 -14.82
CA ALA A 87 16.73 -0.17 -15.96
C ALA A 87 16.01 1.20 -15.84
N ARG A 88 14.99 1.30 -14.99
CA ARG A 88 14.17 2.52 -14.86
C ARG A 88 14.95 3.81 -14.55
N PRO A 89 16.04 3.79 -13.75
CA PRO A 89 16.87 4.97 -13.50
C PRO A 89 17.36 5.68 -14.77
N GLU A 90 17.65 4.93 -15.82
CA GLU A 90 18.19 5.44 -17.09
C GLU A 90 17.17 6.27 -17.88
N PHE A 91 15.89 5.98 -17.70
CA PHE A 91 14.79 6.62 -18.44
C PHE A 91 14.14 7.78 -17.68
N VAL A 92 14.50 8.03 -16.43
CA VAL A 92 13.95 9.17 -15.69
C VAL A 92 14.48 10.47 -16.26
N LEU A 93 13.58 11.37 -16.66
CA LEU A 93 13.92 12.72 -17.12
C LEU A 93 14.63 13.53 -16.02
N GLY A 94 15.32 14.62 -16.41
CA GLY A 94 15.79 15.61 -15.45
C GLY A 94 14.60 16.19 -14.64
N ARG A 95 14.85 16.59 -13.38
CA ARG A 95 13.77 17.03 -12.47
C ARG A 95 12.88 18.10 -13.10
N ASP A 96 13.48 19.17 -13.60
CA ASP A 96 12.73 20.30 -14.13
C ASP A 96 11.96 19.93 -15.41
N GLN A 97 12.57 19.13 -16.29
CA GLN A 97 11.93 18.59 -17.49
C GLN A 97 10.78 17.63 -17.13
N LEU A 98 10.95 16.80 -16.10
CA LEU A 98 9.90 15.89 -15.60
C LEU A 98 8.70 16.68 -15.06
N LEU A 99 8.95 17.71 -14.27
CA LEU A 99 7.91 18.57 -13.70
C LEU A 99 7.18 19.37 -14.78
N GLU A 100 7.89 19.92 -15.76
CA GLU A 100 7.30 20.63 -16.90
C GLU A 100 6.40 19.70 -17.73
N TRP A 101 6.95 18.55 -18.16
CA TRP A 101 6.20 17.58 -18.93
C TRP A 101 4.93 17.09 -18.20
N THR A 102 5.08 16.62 -16.96
CA THR A 102 3.93 16.12 -16.18
C THR A 102 2.93 17.23 -15.91
N GLY A 103 3.37 18.48 -15.66
CA GLY A 103 2.49 19.63 -15.47
C GLY A 103 1.65 19.95 -16.71
N ALA A 104 2.24 19.92 -17.89
CA ALA A 104 1.53 20.11 -19.16
C ALA A 104 0.47 19.01 -19.38
N VAL A 105 0.89 17.74 -19.25
CA VAL A 105 0.02 16.55 -19.41
C VAL A 105 -1.15 16.59 -18.41
N HIS A 106 -0.90 16.86 -17.16
CA HIS A 106 -1.94 16.96 -16.12
C HIS A 106 -2.97 18.07 -16.46
N SER A 107 -2.51 19.23 -16.90
CA SER A 107 -3.40 20.34 -17.27
C SER A 107 -4.30 19.98 -18.43
N GLU A 108 -3.74 19.37 -19.49
CA GLU A 108 -4.49 18.93 -20.66
C GLU A 108 -5.51 17.82 -20.31
N ASN A 109 -5.11 16.83 -19.51
CA ASN A 109 -5.98 15.73 -19.12
C ASN A 109 -7.12 16.20 -18.21
N LEU A 110 -6.87 17.13 -17.28
CA LEU A 110 -7.92 17.72 -16.44
C LEU A 110 -8.92 18.52 -17.29
N ALA A 111 -8.46 19.26 -18.30
CA ALA A 111 -9.34 19.97 -19.25
C ALA A 111 -10.21 18.98 -20.04
N LEU A 112 -9.61 17.89 -20.54
CA LEU A 112 -10.33 16.82 -21.25
C LEU A 112 -11.38 16.13 -20.35
N LEU A 113 -11.07 15.88 -19.10
CA LEU A 113 -12.01 15.31 -18.13
C LEU A 113 -13.14 16.27 -17.78
N ALA A 114 -12.88 17.57 -17.70
CA ALA A 114 -13.89 18.59 -17.41
C ALA A 114 -14.94 18.69 -18.51
N ASP A 115 -14.50 18.70 -19.77
CA ASP A 115 -15.38 18.76 -20.95
C ASP A 115 -15.03 17.69 -22.00
N PRO A 116 -15.33 16.41 -21.75
CA PRO A 116 -15.00 15.33 -22.67
C PRO A 116 -15.89 15.37 -23.91
N PRO A 117 -15.35 15.04 -25.13
CA PRO A 117 -16.14 14.93 -26.35
C PRO A 117 -17.24 13.86 -26.23
N ALA A 118 -18.28 13.97 -27.07
CA ALA A 118 -19.48 13.13 -26.97
C ALA A 118 -19.18 11.61 -27.04
N HIS A 119 -18.28 11.18 -27.93
CA HIS A 119 -17.92 9.76 -28.05
C HIS A 119 -17.16 9.24 -26.83
N MET A 120 -16.33 10.06 -26.20
CA MET A 120 -15.65 9.73 -24.96
C MET A 120 -16.65 9.52 -23.80
N ARG A 121 -17.66 10.40 -23.69
CA ARG A 121 -18.73 10.26 -22.65
C ARG A 121 -19.48 8.93 -22.75
N GLN A 122 -19.60 8.34 -23.94
CA GLN A 122 -20.30 7.07 -24.17
C GLN A 122 -19.45 5.84 -23.88
N HIS A 123 -18.13 6.01 -23.72
CA HIS A 123 -17.24 4.89 -23.47
C HIS A 123 -17.52 4.21 -22.14
N ARG A 124 -17.43 2.86 -22.09
CA ARG A 124 -17.76 2.05 -20.90
C ARG A 124 -17.02 2.49 -19.63
N LEU A 125 -15.76 2.91 -19.75
CA LEU A 125 -14.92 3.34 -18.61
C LEU A 125 -15.31 4.72 -18.06
N MET A 126 -16.05 5.53 -18.84
CA MET A 126 -16.53 6.85 -18.40
C MET A 126 -17.87 6.75 -17.63
N ARG A 127 -18.52 5.58 -17.64
CA ARG A 127 -19.78 5.38 -16.93
C ARG A 127 -19.59 5.47 -15.43
N ALA A 128 -20.47 6.18 -14.74
CA ALA A 128 -20.44 6.41 -13.29
C ALA A 128 -19.08 6.97 -12.79
N ASP A 129 -18.37 7.71 -13.64
CA ASP A 129 -17.05 8.28 -13.37
C ASP A 129 -15.96 7.25 -12.99
N TYR A 130 -16.13 5.97 -13.39
CA TYR A 130 -15.23 4.88 -13.00
C TYR A 130 -13.76 5.19 -13.30
N LEU A 131 -13.45 5.64 -14.55
CA LEU A 131 -12.07 5.92 -14.91
C LEU A 131 -11.45 7.00 -14.03
N LEU A 132 -12.22 8.02 -13.69
CA LEU A 132 -11.75 9.10 -12.81
C LEU A 132 -11.46 8.58 -11.39
N ASP A 133 -12.34 7.74 -10.83
CA ASP A 133 -12.09 7.07 -9.54
C ASP A 133 -10.86 6.15 -9.62
N PHE A 134 -10.70 5.40 -10.71
CA PHE A 134 -9.55 4.53 -10.95
C PHE A 134 -8.23 5.31 -10.98
N LEU A 135 -8.17 6.44 -11.70
CA LEU A 135 -7.00 7.29 -11.78
C LEU A 135 -6.62 7.90 -10.43
N VAL A 136 -7.61 8.43 -9.70
CA VAL A 136 -7.40 8.96 -8.34
C VAL A 136 -6.80 7.89 -7.41
N GLN A 137 -7.32 6.66 -7.46
CA GLN A 137 -6.82 5.54 -6.66
C GLN A 137 -5.42 5.11 -7.09
N HIS A 138 -5.15 5.06 -8.40
CA HIS A 138 -3.83 4.73 -8.94
C HIS A 138 -2.76 5.72 -8.43
N TYR A 139 -3.03 7.02 -8.54
CA TYR A 139 -2.13 8.05 -7.96
C TYR A 139 -1.97 7.89 -6.46
N ALA A 140 -3.06 7.63 -5.73
CA ALA A 140 -3.01 7.45 -4.28
C ALA A 140 -2.09 6.30 -3.85
N GLN A 141 -2.12 5.18 -4.58
CA GLN A 141 -1.22 4.04 -4.35
C GLN A 141 0.24 4.40 -4.67
N HIS A 142 0.50 5.08 -5.79
CA HIS A 142 1.85 5.48 -6.15
C HIS A 142 2.44 6.53 -5.22
N LEU A 143 1.65 7.47 -4.73
CA LEU A 143 2.08 8.44 -3.71
C LEU A 143 2.48 7.74 -2.40
N GLU A 144 1.76 6.70 -2.00
CA GLU A 144 2.16 5.88 -0.86
C GLU A 144 3.49 5.14 -1.13
N ILE A 145 3.66 4.54 -2.31
CA ILE A 145 4.92 3.89 -2.69
C ILE A 145 6.08 4.90 -2.70
N MET A 146 5.86 6.13 -3.14
CA MET A 146 6.89 7.18 -3.08
C MET A 146 7.35 7.45 -1.64
N HIS A 147 6.46 7.36 -0.64
CA HIS A 147 6.87 7.43 0.78
C HIS A 147 7.73 6.24 1.21
N TYR A 148 7.49 5.04 0.66
CA TYR A 148 8.37 3.89 0.90
C TYR A 148 9.76 4.13 0.29
N VAL A 149 9.85 4.69 -0.92
CA VAL A 149 11.13 5.06 -1.54
C VAL A 149 11.87 6.10 -0.69
N LEU A 150 11.17 7.12 -0.18
CA LEU A 150 11.76 8.12 0.71
C LEU A 150 12.29 7.51 2.00
N ALA A 151 11.58 6.56 2.61
CA ALA A 151 12.07 5.85 3.79
C ALA A 151 13.34 5.02 3.47
N GLN A 152 13.41 4.38 2.30
CA GLN A 152 14.61 3.67 1.86
C GLN A 152 15.78 4.63 1.54
N ARG A 153 15.47 5.82 1.03
CA ARG A 153 16.47 6.90 0.90
C ARG A 153 17.06 7.26 2.27
N GLU A 154 16.21 7.50 3.27
CA GLU A 154 16.68 7.82 4.63
C GLU A 154 17.53 6.71 5.24
N LEU A 155 17.26 5.44 4.97
CA LEU A 155 18.11 4.33 5.38
C LEU A 155 19.55 4.41 4.82
N ARG A 156 19.72 5.07 3.68
CA ARG A 156 21.03 5.22 3.01
C ARG A 156 21.77 6.49 3.42
N ILE A 157 21.03 7.59 3.67
CA ILE A 157 21.64 8.91 3.88
C ILE A 157 21.69 9.37 5.34
N SER A 158 20.78 8.89 6.19
CA SER A 158 20.73 9.31 7.59
C SER A 158 21.89 8.73 8.39
N GLY A 159 22.60 9.59 9.11
CA GLY A 159 23.62 9.20 10.09
C GLY A 159 23.02 8.67 11.39
N PRO A 160 23.91 8.32 12.36
CA PRO A 160 23.44 7.94 13.71
C PRO A 160 22.58 9.04 14.33
N TRP A 161 21.53 8.61 15.02
CA TRP A 161 20.60 9.52 15.70
C TRP A 161 20.34 9.06 17.14
N THR A 162 20.21 10.00 18.06
CA THR A 162 19.95 9.73 19.47
C THR A 162 18.48 9.93 19.76
N PRO A 163 17.73 8.86 20.15
CA PRO A 163 16.32 8.99 20.52
C PRO A 163 16.16 9.84 21.79
N GLY A 164 15.13 10.67 21.79
CA GLY A 164 14.74 11.45 22.95
C GLY A 164 13.97 10.63 24.00
N ARG A 165 13.60 9.39 23.66
CA ARG A 165 12.86 8.46 24.54
C ARG A 165 13.43 7.05 24.44
N THR A 166 13.44 6.34 25.58
CA THR A 166 13.74 4.91 25.61
C THR A 166 12.44 4.13 25.33
N LEU A 167 12.49 3.25 24.32
CA LEU A 167 11.42 2.29 24.11
C LEU A 167 11.54 1.17 25.13
N THR A 168 10.48 0.90 25.88
CA THR A 168 10.41 -0.19 26.85
C THR A 168 9.49 -1.29 26.34
N PRO A 169 9.85 -2.57 26.55
CA PRO A 169 9.00 -3.68 26.11
C PRO A 169 7.70 -3.77 26.94
N ALA A 170 6.65 -4.24 26.30
CA ALA A 170 5.37 -4.54 26.94
C ALA A 170 4.86 -5.91 26.48
N ASN A 171 4.23 -6.65 27.38
CA ASN A 171 3.56 -7.89 27.01
C ASN A 171 2.38 -7.60 26.06
N PRO A 172 2.06 -8.50 25.11
CA PRO A 172 0.88 -8.34 24.27
C PRO A 172 -0.39 -8.29 25.13
N LEU A 173 -0.97 -7.11 25.25
CA LEU A 173 -2.16 -6.85 26.08
C LEU A 173 -3.43 -6.72 25.20
N GLY A 174 -3.43 -7.30 24.01
CA GLY A 174 -4.54 -7.14 23.09
C GLY A 174 -5.88 -7.51 23.72
N GLU A 175 -6.76 -6.52 23.92
CA GLU A 175 -8.16 -6.79 24.27
C GLU A 175 -8.78 -7.58 23.10
N ALA A 176 -9.12 -8.84 23.39
CA ALA A 176 -9.70 -9.76 22.42
C ALA A 176 -11.20 -9.52 22.32
N LEU A 177 -11.63 -8.89 21.25
CA LEU A 177 -13.03 -8.62 20.98
C LEU A 177 -13.68 -9.77 20.22
N ARG A 178 -14.90 -10.10 20.57
CA ARG A 178 -15.63 -11.19 19.94
C ARG A 178 -16.13 -10.78 18.55
N LEU A 179 -15.80 -11.58 17.55
CA LEU A 179 -16.30 -11.39 16.17
C LEU A 179 -17.83 -11.60 16.10
N PRO A 180 -18.52 -10.89 15.19
CA PRO A 180 -19.98 -11.05 14.96
C PRO A 180 -20.33 -12.50 14.67
N ARG A 181 -21.40 -13.03 15.29
CA ARG A 181 -21.88 -14.39 15.03
C ARG A 181 -22.69 -14.50 13.75
N GLN A 182 -23.36 -13.42 13.39
CA GLN A 182 -24.17 -13.34 12.16
C GLN A 182 -23.28 -13.30 10.91
N PRO A 183 -23.77 -13.79 9.76
CA PRO A 183 -23.05 -13.62 8.50
C PRO A 183 -22.83 -12.13 8.21
N VAL A 184 -21.64 -11.78 7.75
CA VAL A 184 -21.26 -10.41 7.37
C VAL A 184 -21.05 -10.39 5.87
N MET A 185 -21.48 -9.32 5.22
CA MET A 185 -21.19 -9.09 3.80
C MET A 185 -19.78 -8.55 3.64
N ILE A 186 -18.96 -9.27 2.90
CA ILE A 186 -17.56 -8.96 2.57
C ILE A 186 -17.47 -8.45 1.15
N GLY A 187 -16.51 -7.56 0.86
CA GLY A 187 -16.33 -6.98 -0.46
C GLY A 187 -17.20 -5.75 -0.71
N CYS A 188 -17.17 -5.25 -1.94
CA CYS A 188 -17.82 -4.00 -2.32
C CYS A 188 -18.28 -4.07 -3.78
N ASP A 189 -19.56 -3.72 -4.05
CA ASP A 189 -20.09 -3.61 -5.42
C ASP A 189 -20.18 -2.15 -5.90
N ALA A 190 -19.59 -1.20 -5.15
CA ALA A 190 -19.56 0.19 -5.57
C ALA A 190 -18.77 0.36 -6.88
N PRO A 191 -19.19 1.27 -7.79
CA PRO A 191 -18.47 1.50 -9.05
C PRO A 191 -16.98 1.80 -8.90
N CYS A 192 -16.57 2.46 -7.81
CA CYS A 192 -15.18 2.79 -7.53
C CYS A 192 -14.36 1.62 -6.95
N ALA A 193 -14.98 0.48 -6.62
CA ALA A 193 -14.26 -0.68 -6.08
C ALA A 193 -13.40 -1.34 -7.19
N TYR A 194 -12.21 -1.80 -6.81
CA TYR A 194 -11.41 -2.63 -7.70
C TYR A 194 -12.08 -3.99 -7.94
N ASP A 195 -11.72 -4.63 -9.03
CA ASP A 195 -12.24 -5.95 -9.42
C ASP A 195 -12.02 -7.03 -8.36
N ASN A 196 -10.87 -6.98 -7.66
CA ASN A 196 -10.52 -7.94 -6.60
C ASN A 196 -11.33 -7.75 -5.30
N GLU A 197 -12.06 -6.65 -5.15
CA GLU A 197 -13.00 -6.42 -4.05
C GLU A 197 -14.40 -6.97 -4.35
N GLN A 198 -14.64 -7.40 -5.58
CA GLN A 198 -15.91 -7.83 -6.12
C GLN A 198 -15.97 -9.34 -6.41
N PRO A 199 -17.17 -9.94 -6.42
CA PRO A 199 -18.43 -9.38 -5.97
C PRO A 199 -18.56 -9.37 -4.43
N ARG A 200 -19.42 -8.52 -3.90
CA ARG A 200 -19.82 -8.55 -2.49
C ARG A 200 -20.54 -9.86 -2.18
N HIS A 201 -20.12 -10.55 -1.12
CA HIS A 201 -20.63 -11.89 -0.78
C HIS A 201 -20.75 -12.10 0.73
N ALA A 202 -21.57 -13.08 1.14
CA ALA A 202 -21.74 -13.41 2.54
C ALA A 202 -20.60 -14.28 3.07
N PHE A 203 -20.06 -13.92 4.22
CA PHE A 203 -19.06 -14.69 4.96
C PHE A 203 -19.60 -15.10 6.33
N ARG A 204 -19.41 -16.36 6.69
CA ARG A 204 -19.58 -16.88 8.04
C ARG A 204 -18.22 -17.05 8.70
N ARG A 205 -18.03 -16.42 9.85
CA ARG A 205 -16.75 -16.46 10.58
C ARG A 205 -16.27 -17.87 10.88
N ARG A 206 -14.95 -18.01 10.94
CA ARG A 206 -14.27 -19.22 11.43
C ARG A 206 -13.70 -19.01 12.83
N GLY A 207 -12.96 -17.90 13.07
CA GLY A 207 -12.40 -17.51 14.36
C GLY A 207 -13.42 -16.91 15.33
N LYS A 208 -13.01 -16.72 16.58
CA LYS A 208 -13.89 -16.22 17.66
C LYS A 208 -13.56 -14.80 18.08
N TYR A 209 -12.27 -14.46 18.14
CA TYR A 209 -11.79 -13.21 18.70
C TYR A 209 -10.77 -12.55 17.78
N ILE A 210 -10.69 -11.22 17.86
CA ILE A 210 -9.71 -10.39 17.18
C ILE A 210 -9.25 -9.27 18.13
N ALA A 211 -7.98 -8.89 18.08
CA ALA A 211 -7.46 -7.78 18.87
C ALA A 211 -8.08 -6.46 18.44
N GLN A 212 -8.37 -5.57 19.40
CA GLN A 212 -8.92 -4.25 19.15
C GLN A 212 -7.91 -3.36 18.43
N TYR A 213 -6.62 -3.43 18.76
CA TYR A 213 -5.53 -2.63 18.19
C TYR A 213 -4.53 -3.50 17.41
N PRO A 214 -3.81 -2.94 16.45
CA PRO A 214 -2.64 -3.60 15.86
C PRO A 214 -1.53 -3.75 16.91
N VAL A 215 -0.63 -4.71 16.70
CA VAL A 215 0.55 -4.91 17.56
C VAL A 215 1.40 -3.65 17.59
N THR A 216 1.78 -3.25 18.80
CA THR A 216 2.52 -2.02 19.07
C THR A 216 4.04 -2.21 19.01
N ASN A 217 4.79 -1.10 18.95
CA ASN A 217 6.26 -1.12 19.01
C ASN A 217 6.76 -1.73 20.33
N ALA A 218 6.11 -1.42 21.46
CA ALA A 218 6.51 -1.98 22.77
C ALA A 218 6.30 -3.49 22.85
N GLU A 219 5.21 -3.99 22.31
CA GLU A 219 4.93 -5.43 22.25
C GLU A 219 5.89 -6.15 21.30
N TYR A 220 6.24 -5.51 20.17
CA TYR A 220 7.19 -6.10 19.24
C TYR A 220 8.63 -6.12 19.81
N LEU A 221 9.01 -5.10 20.58
CA LEU A 221 10.27 -5.11 21.32
C LEU A 221 10.33 -6.26 22.32
N ALA A 222 9.24 -6.55 23.03
CA ALA A 222 9.20 -7.71 23.93
C ALA A 222 9.43 -9.04 23.20
N PHE A 223 8.87 -9.22 22.01
CA PHE A 223 9.16 -10.38 21.15
C PHE A 223 10.66 -10.47 20.80
N MET A 224 11.29 -9.35 20.45
CA MET A 224 12.71 -9.29 20.12
C MET A 224 13.58 -9.64 21.34
N GLU A 225 13.28 -9.06 22.51
CA GLU A 225 14.02 -9.30 23.76
C GLU A 225 13.82 -10.71 24.35
N ASN A 226 12.72 -11.38 23.97
CA ASN A 226 12.48 -12.79 24.25
C ASN A 226 13.04 -13.72 23.18
N ASP A 227 14.11 -13.31 22.48
CA ASP A 227 14.79 -14.08 21.44
C ASP A 227 13.88 -14.57 20.31
N GLY A 228 12.81 -13.86 19.99
CA GLY A 228 11.81 -14.25 18.98
C GLY A 228 12.38 -14.56 17.61
N TYR A 229 13.46 -13.88 17.23
CA TYR A 229 14.21 -14.16 15.98
C TYR A 229 15.13 -15.38 16.08
N ARG A 230 15.31 -15.99 17.25
CA ARG A 230 16.18 -17.16 17.48
C ARG A 230 15.42 -18.43 17.78
N HIS A 231 14.17 -18.33 18.23
CA HIS A 231 13.31 -19.46 18.55
C HIS A 231 12.72 -20.10 17.29
N ARG A 232 13.38 -21.16 16.77
CA ARG A 232 12.99 -21.86 15.54
C ARG A 232 11.51 -22.30 15.50
N GLU A 233 10.98 -22.69 16.62
CA GLU A 233 9.59 -23.18 16.78
C GLU A 233 8.52 -22.13 16.51
N LEU A 234 8.86 -20.84 16.57
CA LEU A 234 7.94 -19.74 16.26
C LEU A 234 7.76 -19.54 14.74
N TRP A 235 8.69 -20.03 13.95
CA TRP A 235 8.74 -19.79 12.51
C TRP A 235 8.22 -20.99 11.71
N SER A 236 7.44 -20.73 10.67
CA SER A 236 7.16 -21.76 9.67
C SER A 236 8.47 -22.22 8.99
N ARG A 237 8.44 -23.39 8.34
CA ARG A 237 9.63 -23.87 7.63
C ARG A 237 10.15 -22.87 6.60
N VAL A 238 9.24 -22.23 5.85
CA VAL A 238 9.59 -21.23 4.84
C VAL A 238 10.08 -19.94 5.50
N GLY A 239 9.40 -19.49 6.56
CA GLY A 239 9.79 -18.30 7.31
C GLY A 239 11.17 -18.45 7.97
N TRP A 240 11.50 -19.64 8.50
CA TRP A 240 12.83 -19.89 9.03
C TRP A 240 13.92 -19.87 7.96
N ALA A 241 13.68 -20.50 6.80
CA ALA A 241 14.61 -20.46 5.69
C ALA A 241 14.84 -19.04 5.17
N TRP A 242 13.80 -18.22 5.13
CA TRP A 242 13.90 -16.80 4.82
C TRP A 242 14.75 -16.06 5.85
N LEU A 243 14.51 -16.28 7.15
CA LEU A 243 15.24 -15.66 8.25
C LEU A 243 16.73 -16.02 8.21
N ASP A 244 17.03 -17.31 8.01
CA ASP A 244 18.43 -17.81 7.93
C ASP A 244 19.20 -17.18 6.77
N ASN A 245 18.53 -16.94 5.63
CA ASN A 245 19.12 -16.28 4.47
C ASN A 245 19.31 -14.77 4.67
N THR A 246 18.37 -14.10 5.32
CA THR A 246 18.39 -12.62 5.47
C THR A 246 19.10 -12.15 6.73
N ARG A 247 19.12 -13.00 7.78
CA ARG A 247 19.73 -12.74 9.10
C ARG A 247 19.24 -11.44 9.75
N VAL A 248 17.98 -11.09 9.51
CA VAL A 248 17.37 -9.92 10.15
C VAL A 248 17.01 -10.23 11.60
N ASP A 249 17.01 -9.21 12.46
CA ASP A 249 16.75 -9.34 13.90
C ASP A 249 15.85 -8.21 14.46
N CYS A 250 15.37 -7.32 13.61
CA CYS A 250 14.49 -6.21 13.98
C CYS A 250 13.65 -5.76 12.77
N PRO A 251 12.58 -4.98 12.95
CA PRO A 251 11.81 -4.38 11.84
C PRO A 251 12.70 -3.55 10.89
N ALA A 252 12.37 -3.54 9.59
CA ALA A 252 13.25 -3.01 8.54
C ALA A 252 13.68 -1.55 8.73
N LEU A 253 12.82 -0.73 9.31
CA LEU A 253 13.06 0.70 9.50
C LEU A 253 13.64 1.03 10.89
N TRP A 254 13.78 0.04 11.78
CA TRP A 254 14.34 0.25 13.10
C TRP A 254 15.86 0.32 13.05
N ARG A 255 16.43 1.17 13.90
CA ARG A 255 17.87 1.31 14.11
C ARG A 255 18.16 1.32 15.59
N ARG A 256 19.25 0.66 15.97
CA ARG A 256 19.70 0.60 17.35
C ARG A 256 20.54 1.84 17.68
N ALA A 257 20.19 2.50 18.76
CA ALA A 257 21.03 3.47 19.45
C ALA A 257 21.66 2.81 20.70
N GLU A 258 22.53 3.54 21.42
CA GLU A 258 23.27 3.00 22.55
C GLU A 258 22.36 2.34 23.61
N HIS A 259 21.24 3.01 23.95
CA HIS A 259 20.33 2.56 25.02
C HIS A 259 18.88 2.40 24.57
N SER A 260 18.58 2.50 23.26
CA SER A 260 17.20 2.43 22.77
C SER A 260 17.16 2.12 21.28
N TRP A 261 15.96 2.09 20.73
CA TRP A 261 15.66 1.97 19.31
C TRP A 261 15.01 3.24 18.80
N TYR A 262 15.25 3.56 17.54
CA TYR A 262 14.57 4.60 16.79
C TYR A 262 14.20 4.09 15.41
N GLU A 263 13.40 4.85 14.68
CA GLU A 263 12.90 4.50 13.38
C GLU A 263 13.31 5.53 12.33
N LEU A 264 13.63 5.05 11.13
CA LEU A 264 13.78 5.90 9.95
C LEU A 264 12.47 5.97 9.17
N SER A 265 11.96 7.15 8.99
CA SER A 265 10.73 7.44 8.23
C SER A 265 11.05 8.22 6.96
N ALA A 266 10.07 8.42 6.08
CA ALA A 266 10.19 9.30 4.91
C ALA A 266 10.60 10.75 5.23
N ALA A 267 10.47 11.17 6.50
CA ALA A 267 10.83 12.49 7.00
C ALA A 267 12.13 12.49 7.84
N GLY A 268 12.86 11.39 7.84
CA GLY A 268 14.07 11.19 8.63
C GLY A 268 13.86 10.38 9.91
N PRO A 269 14.89 10.36 10.82
CA PRO A 269 14.84 9.61 12.06
C PRO A 269 13.80 10.18 13.03
N ARG A 270 13.16 9.28 13.80
CA ARG A 270 12.18 9.64 14.83
C ARG A 270 12.16 8.64 15.98
N ASP A 271 11.67 9.09 17.14
CA ASP A 271 11.40 8.22 18.28
C ASP A 271 10.33 7.17 17.95
N LEU A 272 10.54 5.95 18.40
CA LEU A 272 9.52 4.92 18.43
C LEU A 272 8.55 5.21 19.57
N LYS A 273 7.28 5.47 19.24
CA LYS A 273 6.21 5.60 20.22
C LYS A 273 5.80 4.20 20.68
N PRO A 274 5.78 3.91 22.00
CA PRO A 274 5.50 2.57 22.51
C PRO A 274 4.15 2.00 22.05
N ASP A 275 3.14 2.85 22.00
CA ASP A 275 1.73 2.55 21.67
C ASP A 275 1.38 2.64 20.17
N ALA A 276 2.30 3.11 19.33
CA ALA A 276 2.09 3.11 17.89
C ALA A 276 2.30 1.70 17.31
N ALA A 277 1.58 1.40 16.23
CA ALA A 277 1.71 0.13 15.54
C ALA A 277 3.13 -0.12 15.01
N VAL A 278 3.67 -1.32 15.23
CA VAL A 278 4.93 -1.76 14.62
C VAL A 278 4.78 -1.81 13.10
N ARG A 279 5.83 -1.41 12.38
CA ARG A 279 5.85 -1.42 10.91
C ARG A 279 7.19 -1.85 10.35
N GLY A 280 7.19 -2.19 9.07
CA GLY A 280 8.37 -2.71 8.40
C GLY A 280 8.65 -4.16 8.74
N VAL A 281 7.60 -4.94 9.03
CA VAL A 281 7.66 -6.38 9.24
C VAL A 281 7.01 -7.10 8.06
N CYS A 282 7.63 -8.20 7.62
CA CYS A 282 7.06 -9.05 6.57
C CYS A 282 6.04 -10.05 7.14
N PHE A 283 5.40 -10.82 6.26
CA PHE A 283 4.44 -11.85 6.68
C PHE A 283 5.06 -12.88 7.63
N TYR A 284 6.29 -13.33 7.38
CA TYR A 284 6.95 -14.34 8.21
C TYR A 284 7.24 -13.83 9.62
N GLU A 285 7.64 -12.58 9.75
CA GLU A 285 7.84 -11.90 11.04
C GLU A 285 6.50 -11.76 11.79
N ALA A 286 5.44 -11.36 11.07
CA ALA A 286 4.09 -11.24 11.63
C ALA A 286 3.54 -12.60 12.10
N GLU A 287 3.78 -13.68 11.33
CA GLU A 287 3.40 -15.05 11.67
C GLU A 287 4.16 -15.54 12.93
N ALA A 288 5.48 -15.30 12.99
CA ALA A 288 6.30 -15.69 14.14
C ALA A 288 5.89 -14.95 15.41
N PHE A 289 5.66 -13.64 15.35
CA PHE A 289 5.14 -12.86 16.46
C PHE A 289 3.80 -13.40 16.95
N SER A 290 2.87 -13.69 16.03
CA SER A 290 1.54 -14.18 16.40
C SER A 290 1.61 -15.50 17.16
N ARG A 291 2.51 -16.43 16.78
CA ARG A 291 2.74 -17.68 17.52
C ARG A 291 3.36 -17.46 18.89
N TRP A 292 4.33 -16.55 18.99
CA TRP A 292 4.91 -16.16 20.27
C TRP A 292 3.86 -15.62 21.25
N ALA A 293 2.90 -14.82 20.74
CA ALA A 293 1.80 -14.28 21.52
C ALA A 293 0.66 -15.27 21.80
N GLY A 294 0.80 -16.56 21.42
CA GLY A 294 -0.26 -17.56 21.58
C GLY A 294 -1.50 -17.29 20.74
N ALA A 295 -1.33 -16.65 19.59
CA ALA A 295 -2.37 -16.19 18.68
C ALA A 295 -2.07 -16.61 17.23
N ARG A 296 -2.86 -16.10 16.30
CA ARG A 296 -2.65 -16.20 14.85
C ARG A 296 -2.94 -14.87 14.17
N LEU A 297 -2.57 -14.76 12.90
CA LEU A 297 -3.06 -13.66 12.04
C LEU A 297 -4.55 -13.88 11.73
N PRO A 298 -5.35 -12.80 11.59
CA PRO A 298 -6.74 -12.92 11.14
C PRO A 298 -6.77 -13.32 9.66
N HIS A 299 -7.77 -14.09 9.24
CA HIS A 299 -8.15 -14.17 7.84
C HIS A 299 -8.70 -12.82 7.38
N GLU A 300 -8.46 -12.40 6.12
CA GLU A 300 -8.93 -11.10 5.63
C GLU A 300 -10.44 -10.85 5.82
N PHE A 301 -11.25 -11.93 5.78
CA PHE A 301 -12.68 -11.84 6.00
C PHE A 301 -13.05 -11.63 7.48
N GLU A 302 -12.27 -12.19 8.40
CA GLU A 302 -12.41 -11.92 9.83
C GLU A 302 -12.06 -10.46 10.14
N TRP A 303 -10.98 -9.97 9.52
CA TRP A 303 -10.56 -8.59 9.61
C TRP A 303 -11.65 -7.64 9.11
N GLU A 304 -12.16 -7.88 7.89
CA GLU A 304 -13.20 -7.03 7.28
C GLU A 304 -14.51 -7.08 8.09
N ALA A 305 -14.91 -8.27 8.57
CA ALA A 305 -16.09 -8.41 9.40
C ALA A 305 -15.97 -7.60 10.70
N ALA A 306 -14.80 -7.63 11.35
CA ALA A 306 -14.53 -6.84 12.56
C ALA A 306 -14.52 -5.33 12.27
N ALA A 307 -13.90 -4.91 11.18
CA ALA A 307 -13.86 -3.51 10.75
C ALA A 307 -15.26 -2.96 10.48
N ARG A 308 -16.09 -3.72 9.74
CA ARG A 308 -17.49 -3.36 9.46
C ARG A 308 -18.37 -3.30 10.72
N ALA A 309 -18.04 -4.09 11.73
CA ALA A 309 -18.72 -4.07 13.02
C ALA A 309 -18.22 -2.95 13.95
N GLY A 310 -17.26 -2.14 13.54
CA GLY A 310 -16.69 -1.05 14.34
C GLY A 310 -15.82 -1.53 15.51
N LEU A 311 -15.35 -2.78 15.48
CA LEU A 311 -14.55 -3.36 16.55
C LEU A 311 -13.08 -2.92 16.51
N LEU A 312 -12.56 -2.57 15.33
CA LEU A 312 -11.13 -2.29 15.14
C LEU A 312 -10.82 -0.83 15.41
N GLN A 313 -9.76 -0.61 16.18
CA GLN A 313 -9.15 0.67 16.45
C GLN A 313 -7.74 0.72 15.82
N GLY A 314 -7.18 1.92 15.66
CA GLY A 314 -5.84 2.10 15.07
C GLY A 314 -5.76 1.82 13.56
N LEU A 315 -6.90 1.76 12.86
CA LEU A 315 -6.94 1.61 11.40
C LEU A 315 -6.22 2.77 10.71
N GLY A 316 -5.46 2.45 9.66
CA GLY A 316 -4.72 3.45 8.90
C GLY A 316 -3.36 3.82 9.50
N GLN A 317 -2.89 3.13 10.54
CA GLN A 317 -1.51 3.26 11.02
C GLN A 317 -0.54 2.43 10.16
N VAL A 318 -0.88 1.18 9.92
CA VAL A 318 -0.10 0.22 9.12
C VAL A 318 -1.04 -0.66 8.30
N TRP A 319 -0.57 -1.15 7.17
CA TRP A 319 -1.16 -2.30 6.51
C TRP A 319 -1.02 -3.53 7.40
N GLU A 320 -2.10 -4.25 7.64
CA GLU A 320 -2.11 -5.40 8.54
C GLU A 320 -2.10 -6.71 7.73
N TRP A 321 -1.05 -7.53 7.89
CA TRP A 321 -0.95 -8.84 7.26
C TRP A 321 -2.09 -9.75 7.69
N CYS A 322 -2.73 -10.39 6.71
CA CYS A 322 -3.74 -11.41 6.91
C CYS A 322 -3.18 -12.82 6.66
N ALA A 323 -3.77 -13.83 7.30
CA ALA A 323 -3.30 -15.21 7.24
C ALA A 323 -3.38 -15.85 5.84
N ASN A 324 -4.30 -15.39 4.99
CA ASN A 324 -4.57 -15.98 3.69
C ASN A 324 -3.78 -15.37 2.55
N ARG A 325 -3.64 -16.15 1.47
CA ARG A 325 -3.11 -15.68 0.20
C ARG A 325 -4.13 -14.82 -0.55
N PHE A 326 -3.60 -14.01 -1.46
CA PHE A 326 -4.43 -13.19 -2.33
C PHE A 326 -5.06 -14.05 -3.43
N HIS A 327 -6.34 -14.36 -3.26
CA HIS A 327 -7.14 -15.16 -4.20
C HIS A 327 -8.36 -14.38 -4.68
N PRO A 328 -8.91 -14.72 -5.86
CA PRO A 328 -10.15 -14.12 -6.32
C PRO A 328 -11.33 -14.48 -5.40
N TYR A 329 -12.26 -13.56 -5.26
CA TYR A 329 -13.53 -13.87 -4.61
C TYR A 329 -14.40 -14.79 -5.50
N PRO A 330 -15.29 -15.61 -4.93
CA PRO A 330 -16.22 -16.41 -5.73
C PRO A 330 -17.03 -15.54 -6.67
N GLY A 331 -16.96 -15.79 -7.98
CA GLY A 331 -17.61 -14.99 -9.01
C GLY A 331 -16.83 -13.78 -9.50
N PHE A 332 -15.55 -13.64 -9.13
CA PHE A 332 -14.62 -12.62 -9.65
C PHE A 332 -14.68 -12.51 -11.17
N ARG A 333 -14.57 -11.27 -11.67
CA ARG A 333 -14.41 -10.94 -13.09
C ARG A 333 -13.42 -9.81 -13.24
N PRO A 334 -12.37 -9.95 -14.09
CA PRO A 334 -11.37 -8.90 -14.25
C PRO A 334 -11.98 -7.62 -14.84
N PHE A 335 -11.59 -6.49 -14.29
CA PHE A 335 -11.97 -5.16 -14.76
C PHE A 335 -11.01 -4.10 -14.22
N PRO A 336 -10.58 -3.10 -15.01
CA PRO A 336 -10.92 -2.82 -16.41
C PRO A 336 -10.17 -3.70 -17.42
N TYR A 337 -9.15 -4.45 -16.97
CA TYR A 337 -8.33 -5.38 -17.77
C TYR A 337 -7.82 -6.52 -16.88
N GLU A 338 -7.45 -7.65 -17.49
CA GLU A 338 -7.02 -8.84 -16.74
C GLU A 338 -5.75 -8.64 -15.92
N GLY A 339 -4.81 -7.85 -16.42
CA GLY A 339 -3.52 -7.61 -15.79
C GLY A 339 -3.56 -6.87 -14.46
N TYR A 340 -4.73 -6.32 -14.03
CA TYR A 340 -4.81 -5.59 -12.77
C TYR A 340 -4.69 -6.50 -11.55
N SER A 341 -5.49 -7.58 -11.47
CA SER A 341 -5.53 -8.48 -10.31
C SER A 341 -5.10 -9.91 -10.63
N THR A 342 -5.48 -10.42 -11.80
CA THR A 342 -5.32 -11.84 -12.15
C THR A 342 -3.89 -12.39 -12.03
N PRO A 343 -2.82 -11.68 -12.46
CA PRO A 343 -1.45 -12.17 -12.34
C PRO A 343 -0.96 -12.39 -10.91
N TRP A 344 -1.60 -11.73 -9.95
CA TRP A 344 -1.22 -11.75 -8.54
C TRP A 344 -1.95 -12.80 -7.70
N PHE A 345 -2.85 -13.57 -8.32
CA PHE A 345 -3.46 -14.77 -7.74
C PHE A 345 -2.55 -15.99 -7.92
N ASP A 346 -1.33 -15.91 -7.43
CA ASP A 346 -0.20 -16.78 -7.74
C ASP A 346 0.32 -17.57 -6.54
N ASP A 347 -0.42 -17.64 -5.45
CA ASP A 347 -0.05 -18.24 -4.15
C ASP A 347 1.19 -17.65 -3.46
N ARG A 348 1.87 -16.68 -4.09
CA ARG A 348 3.04 -16.00 -3.50
C ARG A 348 2.68 -14.70 -2.80
N HIS A 349 1.54 -14.09 -3.17
CA HIS A 349 1.08 -12.84 -2.57
C HIS A 349 0.17 -13.11 -1.37
N GLY A 350 0.44 -12.43 -0.26
CA GLY A 350 -0.42 -12.37 0.91
C GLY A 350 -1.30 -11.12 0.86
N VAL A 351 -2.44 -11.16 1.56
CA VAL A 351 -3.35 -10.03 1.68
C VAL A 351 -2.94 -9.13 2.84
N LEU A 352 -3.07 -7.81 2.63
CA LEU A 352 -2.97 -6.80 3.67
C LEU A 352 -4.23 -5.93 3.68
N ARG A 353 -4.63 -5.50 4.88
CA ARG A 353 -5.86 -4.72 5.10
C ARG A 353 -5.58 -3.45 5.93
N GLY A 354 -6.46 -2.47 5.86
CA GLY A 354 -6.51 -1.35 6.80
C GLY A 354 -5.89 -0.03 6.35
N GLY A 355 -4.88 -0.09 5.51
CA GLY A 355 -4.13 1.11 5.10
C GLY A 355 -3.04 1.51 6.10
N SER A 356 -2.08 2.31 5.65
CA SER A 356 -1.02 2.88 6.47
C SER A 356 -1.20 4.39 6.72
N GLU A 357 -0.31 5.01 7.48
CA GLU A 357 -0.29 6.47 7.66
C GLU A 357 -0.11 7.24 6.34
N HIS A 358 0.43 6.59 5.31
CA HIS A 358 0.63 7.17 3.97
C HIS A 358 -0.52 6.88 3.01
N THR A 359 -1.44 5.99 3.38
CA THR A 359 -2.58 5.62 2.54
C THR A 359 -3.59 6.76 2.49
N LEU A 360 -3.89 7.24 1.29
CA LEU A 360 -4.83 8.33 1.08
C LEU A 360 -6.30 7.85 1.11
N PRO A 361 -7.26 8.75 1.40
CA PRO A 361 -8.67 8.41 1.55
C PRO A 361 -9.27 7.59 0.40
N PRO A 362 -8.95 7.82 -0.89
CA PRO A 362 -9.53 7.04 -2.00
C PRO A 362 -9.31 5.54 -1.92
N VAL A 363 -8.22 5.08 -1.27
CA VAL A 363 -7.88 3.66 -1.12
C VAL A 363 -7.98 3.17 0.33
N ARG A 364 -8.39 4.03 1.27
CA ARG A 364 -8.56 3.68 2.70
C ARG A 364 -9.98 3.21 3.01
N ARG A 365 -10.52 2.27 2.26
CA ARG A 365 -11.84 1.68 2.52
C ARG A 365 -11.72 0.28 3.10
N THR A 366 -12.73 -0.12 3.87
CA THR A 366 -12.74 -1.41 4.58
C THR A 366 -12.63 -2.62 3.64
N SER A 367 -13.13 -2.52 2.42
CA SER A 367 -13.08 -3.59 1.41
C SER A 367 -11.77 -3.65 0.64
N PHE A 368 -10.95 -2.57 0.64
CA PHE A 368 -9.72 -2.52 -0.13
C PHE A 368 -8.76 -3.65 0.27
N ARG A 369 -8.22 -4.33 -0.73
CA ARG A 369 -7.30 -5.46 -0.58
C ARG A 369 -5.94 -5.07 -1.16
N ASN A 370 -4.95 -4.83 -0.31
CA ASN A 370 -3.57 -4.70 -0.74
C ASN A 370 -2.90 -6.07 -0.75
N PHE A 371 -1.87 -6.25 -1.57
CA PHE A 371 -1.19 -7.54 -1.71
C PHE A 371 0.28 -7.35 -2.05
N TYR A 372 1.13 -8.14 -1.40
CA TYR A 372 2.58 -8.19 -1.61
C TYR A 372 3.08 -9.61 -1.42
N THR A 373 4.24 -9.95 -1.98
CA THR A 373 4.91 -11.20 -1.64
C THR A 373 5.31 -11.20 -0.18
N LEU A 374 5.39 -12.38 0.42
CA LEU A 374 5.42 -12.57 1.86
C LEU A 374 6.67 -12.05 2.57
N ASP A 375 7.72 -11.81 1.83
CA ASP A 375 9.04 -11.38 2.29
C ASP A 375 9.23 -9.86 2.35
N LYS A 376 8.24 -9.08 1.90
CA LYS A 376 8.39 -7.61 1.76
C LYS A 376 8.36 -6.89 3.10
N ARG A 377 9.43 -6.14 3.37
CA ARG A 377 9.64 -5.37 4.61
C ARG A 377 9.73 -3.87 4.38
N HIS A 378 9.92 -3.43 3.13
CA HIS A 378 10.02 -2.01 2.76
C HIS A 378 8.68 -1.27 2.76
N ILE A 379 7.58 -1.99 2.93
CA ILE A 379 6.23 -1.45 3.02
C ILE A 379 5.86 -1.09 4.46
N CYS A 380 4.94 -0.15 4.64
CA CYS A 380 4.44 0.23 5.96
C CYS A 380 3.43 -0.82 6.47
N ALA A 381 3.91 -2.04 6.73
CA ALA A 381 3.09 -3.17 7.16
C ALA A 381 3.44 -3.63 8.57
N GLY A 382 2.41 -3.97 9.31
CA GLY A 382 2.41 -4.55 10.65
C GLY A 382 1.42 -5.72 10.73
N LEU A 383 0.82 -5.94 11.89
CA LEU A 383 -0.08 -7.06 12.12
C LEU A 383 -1.10 -6.78 13.22
N ARG A 384 -2.16 -7.58 13.24
CA ARG A 384 -3.17 -7.68 14.31
C ARG A 384 -3.37 -9.14 14.68
N LEU A 385 -3.68 -9.42 15.94
CA LEU A 385 -3.85 -10.76 16.44
C LEU A 385 -5.31 -11.24 16.36
N ALA A 386 -5.49 -12.55 16.20
CA ALA A 386 -6.78 -13.23 16.24
C ALA A 386 -6.67 -14.57 16.98
N TRP A 387 -7.79 -15.06 17.53
CA TRP A 387 -7.86 -16.33 18.27
C TRP A 387 -9.11 -17.12 17.90
N ASP A 388 -9.04 -18.44 18.04
CA ASP A 388 -10.13 -19.38 17.78
C ASP A 388 -11.07 -19.57 18.96
#